data_b20fb0ca8f4238feac11d53e57b4cbae
#
_entry.id   b20fb0ca8f4238feac11d53e57b4cbae
#
_cell.length_a   1.000
_cell.length_b   1.000
_cell.length_c   1.000
_cell.angle_alpha   90.00
_cell.angle_beta   90.00
_cell.angle_gamma   90.00
#
_symmetry.space_group_name_H-M   'P 1'
#
loop_
_entity.id
_entity.type
_entity.pdbx_description
1 polymer ?
#
loop_
_entity_poly.entity_id
_entity_poly.type
_entity_poly.pdbx_seq_one_letter_code
_entity_poly.pdbx_strand_id
1 'polypeptide(L)'
;KRMKGKNAMAHDVPLNPLALEVMKQAKFYSGKSKYIFRSSFKKTAPITVPAISRAVVRHLSEIKIEKFTPHDLRRTCRTGLASLRVSDVVAEKILSHRLQGVLGVYNRATYEPERRAALSLWENHIIGIVDPKSVSGCQGVTDLSSYRAAQI
;
A
#
# COMPACT_ATOMS: atom_id res chain seq x y z
N LYS A 1 6.77 10.09 -0.38
CA LYS A 1 5.87 11.17 0.08
C LYS A 1 6.51 11.89 1.24
N ARG A 2 6.84 13.17 1.08
CA ARG A 2 7.38 14.00 2.18
C ARG A 2 6.23 14.37 3.12
N MET A 3 6.27 13.89 4.35
CA MET A 3 5.28 14.28 5.36
C MET A 3 5.56 15.73 5.79
N LYS A 4 4.50 16.55 5.92
CA LYS A 4 4.64 17.92 6.46
C LYS A 4 4.84 17.86 7.98
N GLY A 5 5.97 18.33 8.46
CA GLY A 5 6.30 18.44 9.88
C GLY A 5 7.80 18.63 10.08
N LYS A 6 8.22 19.16 11.22
CA LYS A 6 9.65 19.43 11.54
C LYS A 6 10.56 18.19 11.48
N ASN A 7 9.98 16.97 11.46
CA ASN A 7 10.68 15.68 11.39
C ASN A 7 10.12 14.77 10.29
N ALA A 8 9.76 15.34 9.12
CA ALA A 8 9.22 14.58 8.02
C ALA A 8 10.33 13.73 7.36
N MET A 9 10.42 12.46 7.73
CA MET A 9 11.27 11.48 7.05
C MET A 9 10.64 11.08 5.71
N ALA A 10 11.49 10.86 4.70
CA ALA A 10 11.05 10.22 3.47
C ALA A 10 10.51 8.83 3.79
N HIS A 11 9.43 8.45 3.14
CA HIS A 11 8.86 7.13 3.28
C HIS A 11 8.83 6.45 1.91
N ASP A 12 9.66 5.44 1.78
CA ASP A 12 9.77 4.63 0.58
C ASP A 12 8.91 3.38 0.75
N VAL A 13 8.02 3.15 -0.20
CA VAL A 13 7.17 1.96 -0.25
C VAL A 13 7.60 1.14 -1.45
N PRO A 14 8.05 -0.12 -1.26
CA PRO A 14 8.30 -1.02 -2.36
C PRO A 14 7.03 -1.19 -3.20
N LEU A 15 7.16 -1.15 -4.51
CA LEU A 15 6.03 -1.42 -5.41
C LEU A 15 6.11 -2.87 -5.87
N ASN A 16 5.05 -3.61 -5.65
CA ASN A 16 4.84 -4.93 -6.23
C ASN A 16 4.35 -4.81 -7.68
N PRO A 17 4.33 -5.90 -8.48
CA PRO A 17 3.90 -5.88 -9.88
C PRO A 17 2.53 -5.25 -10.11
N LEU A 18 1.53 -5.61 -9.32
CA LEU A 18 0.18 -5.06 -9.43
C LEU A 18 0.15 -3.54 -9.18
N ALA A 19 0.82 -3.08 -8.12
CA ALA A 19 0.92 -1.65 -7.84
C ALA A 19 1.66 -0.90 -8.94
N LEU A 20 2.71 -1.50 -9.49
CA LEU A 20 3.47 -0.91 -10.59
C LEU A 20 2.59 -0.78 -11.85
N GLU A 21 1.78 -1.78 -12.15
CA GLU A 21 0.85 -1.73 -13.29
C GLU A 21 -0.20 -0.62 -13.13
N VAL A 22 -0.81 -0.51 -11.95
CA VAL A 22 -1.74 0.58 -11.63
C VAL A 22 -1.07 1.96 -11.80
N MET A 23 0.20 2.09 -11.37
CA MET A 23 0.97 3.32 -11.54
C MET A 23 1.28 3.64 -13.01
N LYS A 24 1.58 2.62 -13.84
CA LYS A 24 1.78 2.79 -15.29
C LYS A 24 0.50 3.26 -15.96
N GLN A 25 -0.65 2.64 -15.66
CA GLN A 25 -1.94 3.07 -16.16
C GLN A 25 -2.26 4.50 -15.75
N ALA A 26 -2.09 4.86 -14.47
CA ALA A 26 -2.28 6.22 -13.99
C ALA A 26 -1.35 7.22 -14.71
N LYS A 27 -0.11 6.83 -14.98
CA LYS A 27 0.84 7.64 -15.75
C LYS A 27 0.39 7.82 -17.20
N PHE A 28 -0.14 6.79 -17.84
CA PHE A 28 -0.71 6.88 -19.19
C PHE A 28 -1.81 7.95 -19.26
N TYR A 29 -2.77 7.95 -18.33
CA TYR A 29 -3.84 8.96 -18.25
C TYR A 29 -3.32 10.37 -17.90
N SER A 30 -2.22 10.47 -17.18
CA SER A 30 -1.62 11.77 -16.85
C SER A 30 -0.82 12.40 -18.00
N GLY A 31 -0.49 11.62 -19.02
CA GLY A 31 0.22 12.04 -20.22
C GLY A 31 1.60 12.64 -19.93
N LYS A 32 1.89 13.82 -20.50
CA LYS A 32 3.18 14.52 -20.32
C LYS A 32 3.36 15.19 -18.96
N SER A 33 2.40 15.05 -18.02
CA SER A 33 2.53 15.62 -16.68
C SER A 33 3.71 15.01 -15.91
N LYS A 34 4.41 15.81 -15.12
CA LYS A 34 5.43 15.32 -14.17
C LYS A 34 4.81 14.57 -12.98
N TYR A 35 3.50 14.67 -12.78
CA TYR A 35 2.77 13.99 -11.72
C TYR A 35 2.01 12.80 -12.28
N ILE A 36 2.09 11.65 -11.65
CA ILE A 36 1.30 10.47 -11.98
C ILE A 36 -0.19 10.77 -11.75
N PHE A 37 -0.52 11.35 -10.61
CA PHE A 37 -1.87 11.82 -10.29
C PHE A 37 -1.90 13.36 -10.39
N ARG A 38 -2.21 13.87 -11.58
CA ARG A 38 -2.32 15.29 -11.83
C ARG A 38 -3.71 15.83 -11.48
N SER A 39 -3.79 17.10 -11.14
CA SER A 39 -5.06 17.80 -11.00
C SER A 39 -5.76 17.95 -12.35
N SER A 40 -7.07 17.75 -12.39
CA SER A 40 -7.89 18.04 -13.57
C SER A 40 -8.03 19.53 -13.82
N PHE A 41 -7.99 20.36 -12.77
CA PHE A 41 -8.11 21.81 -12.86
C PHE A 41 -6.78 22.50 -13.23
N LYS A 42 -5.70 22.10 -12.56
CA LYS A 42 -4.34 22.63 -12.80
C LYS A 42 -3.45 21.52 -13.32
N LYS A 43 -3.34 21.40 -14.64
CA LYS A 43 -2.53 20.34 -15.30
C LYS A 43 -1.06 20.30 -14.83
N THR A 44 -0.54 21.41 -14.28
CA THR A 44 0.82 21.55 -13.74
C THR A 44 0.93 21.25 -12.25
N ALA A 45 -0.15 20.83 -11.58
CA ALA A 45 -0.19 20.55 -10.15
C ALA A 45 -0.64 19.10 -9.87
N PRO A 46 -0.25 18.52 -8.74
CA PRO A 46 -0.75 17.21 -8.32
C PRO A 46 -2.20 17.29 -7.85
N ILE A 47 -2.89 16.15 -7.85
CA ILE A 47 -4.20 16.03 -7.22
C ILE A 47 -4.10 16.35 -5.72
N THR A 48 -5.14 16.97 -5.18
CA THR A 48 -5.21 17.28 -3.74
C THR A 48 -5.82 16.11 -2.96
N VAL A 49 -5.44 15.94 -1.70
CA VAL A 49 -5.99 14.87 -0.84
C VAL A 49 -7.53 14.91 -0.76
N PRO A 50 -8.17 16.08 -0.55
CA PRO A 50 -9.65 16.16 -0.58
C PRO A 50 -10.28 15.76 -1.90
N ALA A 51 -9.56 15.88 -3.03
CA ALA A 51 -10.10 15.49 -4.33
C ALA A 51 -10.27 13.97 -4.45
N ILE A 52 -9.40 13.19 -3.80
CA ILE A 52 -9.51 11.72 -3.76
C ILE A 52 -10.79 11.32 -3.03
N SER A 53 -11.02 11.86 -1.84
CA SER A 53 -12.23 11.57 -1.05
C SER A 53 -13.50 11.98 -1.79
N ARG A 54 -13.50 13.14 -2.46
CA ARG A 54 -14.64 13.58 -3.28
C ARG A 54 -14.87 12.67 -4.49
N ALA A 55 -13.81 12.14 -5.11
CA ALA A 55 -13.93 11.19 -6.21
C ALA A 55 -14.59 9.88 -5.73
N VAL A 56 -14.16 9.33 -4.60
CA VAL A 56 -14.79 8.16 -3.99
C VAL A 56 -16.29 8.41 -3.77
N VAL A 57 -16.65 9.49 -3.09
CA VAL A 57 -18.08 9.81 -2.81
C VAL A 57 -18.90 9.95 -4.11
N ARG A 58 -18.35 10.55 -5.15
CA ARG A 58 -19.04 10.72 -6.43
C ARG A 58 -19.40 9.42 -7.13
N HIS A 59 -18.53 8.41 -7.00
CA HIS A 59 -18.70 7.11 -7.67
C HIS A 59 -19.28 6.01 -6.77
N LEU A 60 -19.66 6.32 -5.53
CA LEU A 60 -20.22 5.32 -4.61
C LEU A 60 -21.50 4.66 -5.14
N SER A 61 -22.36 5.43 -5.80
CA SER A 61 -23.60 4.90 -6.39
C SER A 61 -23.35 3.91 -7.52
N GLU A 62 -22.28 4.11 -8.28
CA GLU A 62 -21.85 3.22 -9.36
C GLU A 62 -21.23 1.93 -8.82
N ILE A 63 -20.44 2.05 -7.74
CA ILE A 63 -19.73 0.92 -7.11
C ILE A 63 -20.70 0.01 -6.33
N LYS A 64 -21.87 0.53 -5.90
CA LYS A 64 -22.91 -0.20 -5.14
C LYS A 64 -22.43 -0.86 -3.85
N ILE A 65 -21.52 -0.22 -3.15
CA ILE A 65 -21.02 -0.66 -1.83
C ILE A 65 -21.27 0.43 -0.79
N GLU A 66 -21.19 0.05 0.48
CA GLU A 66 -21.32 1.01 1.58
C GLU A 66 -20.28 2.13 1.47
N LYS A 67 -20.64 3.28 2.03
CA LYS A 67 -19.78 4.45 2.04
C LYS A 67 -18.46 4.14 2.76
N PHE A 68 -17.36 4.38 2.07
CA PHE A 68 -16.02 4.24 2.61
C PHE A 68 -15.15 5.47 2.31
N THR A 69 -14.05 5.58 2.99
CA THR A 69 -13.05 6.62 2.82
C THR A 69 -11.71 6.01 2.37
N PRO A 70 -10.79 6.80 1.79
CA PRO A 70 -9.44 6.32 1.50
C PRO A 70 -8.70 5.78 2.74
N HIS A 71 -9.07 6.26 3.94
CA HIS A 71 -8.51 5.75 5.20
C HIS A 71 -9.00 4.34 5.53
N ASP A 72 -10.21 3.98 5.13
CA ASP A 72 -10.74 2.63 5.36
C ASP A 72 -10.01 1.60 4.50
N LEU A 73 -9.60 1.94 3.27
CA LEU A 73 -8.72 1.09 2.46
C LEU A 73 -7.38 0.81 3.18
N ARG A 74 -6.85 1.81 3.88
CA ARG A 74 -5.65 1.66 4.68
C ARG A 74 -5.88 0.74 5.89
N ARG A 75 -7.04 0.84 6.55
CA ARG A 75 -7.43 -0.06 7.65
C ARG A 75 -7.59 -1.49 7.15
N THR A 76 -8.23 -1.68 5.98
CA THR A 76 -8.37 -2.99 5.34
C THR A 76 -7.01 -3.62 5.05
N CYS A 77 -6.09 -2.85 4.48
CA CYS A 77 -4.71 -3.31 4.25
C CYS A 77 -4.04 -3.72 5.57
N ARG A 78 -4.16 -2.91 6.64
CA ARG A 78 -3.59 -3.23 7.96
C ARG A 78 -4.15 -4.54 8.53
N THR A 79 -5.48 -4.71 8.46
CA THR A 79 -6.15 -5.92 8.92
C THR A 79 -5.75 -7.13 8.08
N GLY A 80 -5.70 -6.97 6.75
CA GLY A 80 -5.29 -8.05 5.84
C GLY A 80 -3.85 -8.50 6.08
N LEU A 81 -2.91 -7.57 6.28
CA LEU A 81 -1.53 -7.91 6.65
C LEU A 81 -1.47 -8.70 7.96
N ALA A 82 -2.29 -8.35 8.96
CA ALA A 82 -2.36 -9.10 10.22
C ALA A 82 -2.92 -10.53 10.00
N SER A 83 -3.97 -10.67 9.18
CA SER A 83 -4.54 -11.97 8.81
C SER A 83 -3.54 -12.86 8.07
N LEU A 84 -2.64 -12.25 7.29
CA LEU A 84 -1.52 -12.90 6.61
C LEU A 84 -0.31 -13.13 7.53
N ARG A 85 -0.46 -12.94 8.84
CA ARG A 85 0.57 -13.13 9.87
C ARG A 85 1.83 -12.27 9.67
N VAL A 86 1.71 -11.14 8.99
CA VAL A 86 2.79 -10.14 8.91
C VAL A 86 2.97 -9.50 10.28
N SER A 87 4.21 -9.39 10.74
CA SER A 87 4.50 -8.77 12.04
C SER A 87 4.03 -7.32 12.10
N ASP A 88 3.58 -6.88 13.29
CA ASP A 88 3.10 -5.51 13.49
C ASP A 88 4.14 -4.46 13.12
N VAL A 89 5.40 -4.70 13.45
CA VAL A 89 6.50 -3.79 13.11
C VAL A 89 6.60 -3.57 11.60
N VAL A 90 6.55 -4.65 10.81
CA VAL A 90 6.62 -4.58 9.35
C VAL A 90 5.38 -3.89 8.78
N ALA A 91 4.19 -4.23 9.27
CA ALA A 91 2.93 -3.61 8.84
C ALA A 91 2.91 -2.09 9.13
N GLU A 92 3.35 -1.66 10.34
CA GLU A 92 3.45 -0.25 10.69
C GLU A 92 4.49 0.50 9.82
N LYS A 93 5.61 -0.15 9.50
CA LYS A 93 6.62 0.42 8.57
C LYS A 93 6.06 0.56 7.15
N ILE A 94 5.29 -0.41 6.64
CA ILE A 94 4.60 -0.30 5.33
C ILE A 94 3.65 0.89 5.34
N LEU A 95 2.88 1.04 6.40
CA LEU A 95 1.89 2.09 6.53
C LEU A 95 2.47 3.45 6.95
N SER A 96 3.78 3.56 7.18
CA SER A 96 4.40 4.80 7.67
C SER A 96 3.80 5.31 8.98
N HIS A 97 3.39 4.39 9.84
CA HIS A 97 3.02 4.72 11.20
C HIS A 97 4.28 4.82 12.06
N ARG A 98 4.26 5.70 13.04
CA ARG A 98 5.34 5.75 14.04
C ARG A 98 5.17 4.59 15.00
N LEU A 99 6.23 3.80 15.16
CA LEU A 99 6.30 2.84 16.25
C LEU A 99 6.29 3.62 17.57
N GLN A 100 5.42 3.21 18.49
CA GLN A 100 5.31 3.86 19.79
C GLN A 100 6.27 3.25 20.81
N GLY A 101 6.56 4.01 21.84
CA GLY A 101 7.38 3.56 22.97
C GLY A 101 8.85 3.33 22.62
N VAL A 102 9.48 2.44 23.39
CA VAL A 102 10.92 2.11 23.30
C VAL A 102 11.30 1.61 21.91
N LEU A 103 10.46 0.78 21.29
CA LEU A 103 10.68 0.29 19.93
C LEU A 103 10.80 1.41 18.90
N GLY A 104 10.05 2.49 19.03
CA GLY A 104 10.12 3.63 18.11
C GLY A 104 11.41 4.43 18.22
N VAL A 105 12.07 4.41 19.37
CA VAL A 105 13.33 5.12 19.63
C VAL A 105 14.53 4.33 19.12
N TYR A 106 14.57 3.03 19.40
CA TYR A 106 15.76 2.19 19.13
C TYR A 106 15.71 1.46 17.79
N ASN A 107 14.52 1.11 17.28
CA ASN A 107 14.38 0.36 16.05
C ASN A 107 14.47 1.25 14.81
N ARG A 108 15.67 1.45 14.30
CA ARG A 108 15.97 2.22 13.08
C ARG A 108 16.03 1.36 11.82
N ALA A 109 15.86 0.06 11.91
CA ALA A 109 15.88 -0.85 10.76
C ALA A 109 14.79 -0.50 9.75
N THR A 110 15.11 -0.65 8.47
CA THR A 110 14.20 -0.35 7.35
C THR A 110 13.23 -1.48 7.07
N TYR A 111 13.59 -2.71 7.43
CA TYR A 111 12.82 -3.94 7.14
C TYR A 111 12.44 -4.07 5.67
N GLU A 112 13.35 -3.70 4.78
CA GLU A 112 13.01 -3.64 3.35
C GLU A 112 12.68 -5.02 2.75
N PRO A 113 13.45 -6.10 2.99
CA PRO A 113 13.11 -7.43 2.52
C PRO A 113 11.77 -7.92 3.04
N GLU A 114 11.50 -7.74 4.34
CA GLU A 114 10.26 -8.16 4.98
C GLU A 114 9.06 -7.35 4.47
N ARG A 115 9.24 -6.06 4.21
CA ARG A 115 8.22 -5.20 3.62
C ARG A 115 7.88 -5.61 2.18
N ARG A 116 8.88 -6.00 1.39
CA ARG A 116 8.66 -6.54 0.04
C ARG A 116 7.90 -7.86 0.09
N ALA A 117 8.32 -8.79 0.93
CA ALA A 117 7.63 -10.07 1.12
C ALA A 117 6.18 -9.87 1.58
N ALA A 118 5.94 -9.01 2.57
CA ALA A 118 4.60 -8.70 3.06
C ALA A 118 3.70 -8.08 2.00
N LEU A 119 4.23 -7.18 1.16
CA LEU A 119 3.48 -6.58 0.07
C LEU A 119 3.19 -7.57 -1.06
N SER A 120 4.06 -8.55 -1.33
CA SER A 120 3.80 -9.64 -2.27
C SER A 120 2.72 -10.58 -1.75
N LEU A 121 2.72 -10.91 -0.46
CA LEU A 121 1.64 -11.68 0.17
C LEU A 121 0.29 -10.95 0.07
N TRP A 122 0.29 -9.64 0.32
CA TRP A 122 -0.89 -8.81 0.18
C TRP A 122 -1.40 -8.74 -1.26
N GLU A 123 -0.51 -8.61 -2.23
CA GLU A 123 -0.84 -8.67 -3.66
C GLU A 123 -1.53 -9.98 -4.03
N ASN A 124 -0.94 -11.13 -3.67
CA ASN A 124 -1.50 -12.44 -3.94
C ASN A 124 -2.88 -12.62 -3.28
N HIS A 125 -3.06 -12.09 -2.08
CA HIS A 125 -4.34 -12.10 -1.40
C HIS A 125 -5.41 -11.29 -2.17
N ILE A 126 -5.07 -10.10 -2.64
CA ILE A 126 -5.98 -9.26 -3.45
C ILE A 126 -6.30 -9.97 -4.77
N ILE A 127 -5.32 -10.50 -5.48
CA ILE A 127 -5.51 -11.21 -6.74
C ILE A 127 -6.44 -12.40 -6.52
N GLY A 128 -6.25 -13.15 -5.44
CA GLY A 128 -7.11 -14.29 -5.09
C GLY A 128 -8.58 -13.92 -4.84
N ILE A 129 -8.85 -12.69 -4.40
CA ILE A 129 -10.22 -12.17 -4.23
C ILE A 129 -10.80 -11.69 -5.57
N VAL A 130 -10.00 -10.97 -6.36
CA VAL A 130 -10.47 -10.32 -7.60
C VAL A 130 -10.55 -11.30 -8.77
N ASP A 131 -9.56 -12.19 -8.88
CA ASP A 131 -9.51 -13.23 -9.91
C ASP A 131 -9.06 -14.57 -9.32
N PRO A 132 -9.99 -15.34 -8.73
CA PRO A 132 -9.68 -16.62 -8.10
C PRO A 132 -9.06 -17.66 -9.06
N LYS A 133 -9.26 -17.51 -10.36
CA LYS A 133 -8.74 -18.46 -11.38
C LYS A 133 -7.24 -18.24 -11.65
N SER A 134 -6.73 -17.04 -11.45
CA SER A 134 -5.32 -16.72 -11.70
C SER A 134 -4.38 -17.29 -10.63
N VAL A 135 -4.90 -17.64 -9.45
CA VAL A 135 -4.10 -18.16 -8.30
C VAL A 135 -3.83 -19.66 -8.42
N SER A 136 -4.61 -20.40 -9.22
CA SER A 136 -4.46 -21.85 -9.36
C SER A 136 -3.13 -22.31 -9.97
N GLY A 137 -2.31 -21.39 -10.50
CA GLY A 137 -1.00 -21.65 -11.09
C GLY A 137 0.21 -21.28 -10.21
N CYS A 138 0.01 -20.54 -9.12
CA CYS A 138 1.08 -20.10 -8.22
C CYS A 138 1.11 -20.94 -6.92
N GLN A 139 1.36 -22.21 -7.03
CA GLN A 139 1.80 -23.04 -5.89
C GLN A 139 3.25 -22.67 -5.56
N GLY A 140 3.44 -21.82 -4.60
CA GLY A 140 4.78 -21.58 -4.08
C GLY A 140 4.99 -20.18 -3.52
N VAL A 141 4.50 -19.90 -2.39
CA VAL A 141 5.08 -19.11 -1.26
C VAL A 141 3.98 -18.93 -0.19
N THR A 142 3.55 -20.03 0.41
CA THR A 142 2.69 -19.99 1.61
C THR A 142 3.48 -20.29 2.89
N ASP A 143 4.79 -20.45 2.80
CA ASP A 143 5.57 -20.87 3.96
C ASP A 143 6.48 -19.75 4.47
N LEU A 144 6.00 -19.04 5.49
CA LEU A 144 6.80 -18.14 6.32
C LEU A 144 7.78 -18.88 7.25
N SER A 145 7.78 -20.24 7.24
CA SER A 145 8.67 -21.03 8.09
C SER A 145 10.13 -20.89 7.68
N SER A 146 10.40 -20.72 6.38
CA SER A 146 11.75 -20.48 5.85
C SER A 146 12.34 -19.15 6.31
N TYR A 147 11.50 -18.13 6.58
CA TYR A 147 11.96 -16.84 7.09
C TYR A 147 12.26 -16.84 8.59
N ARG A 148 11.66 -17.76 9.36
CA ARG A 148 11.96 -17.90 10.80
C ARG A 148 13.31 -18.58 11.05
N ALA A 149 13.76 -19.44 10.16
CA ALA A 149 15.04 -20.15 10.30
C ALA A 149 16.28 -19.24 10.08
N ALA A 150 16.11 -18.06 9.49
CA ALA A 150 17.21 -17.12 9.24
C ALA A 150 17.42 -16.07 10.36
N GLN A 151 16.71 -16.18 11.48
CA GLN A 151 16.78 -15.22 12.60
C GLN A 151 17.22 -15.88 13.94
N ILE A 152 17.91 -17.03 13.91
CA ILE A 152 18.56 -17.61 15.08
C ILE A 152 20.08 -17.51 14.92
#